data_11b058450cb776fb26420ed3be700963
#
_entry.id   11b058450cb776fb26420ed3be700963
#
_cell.length_a   1.000
_cell.length_b   1.000
_cell.length_c   1.000
_cell.angle_alpha   90.00
_cell.angle_beta   90.00
_cell.angle_gamma   90.00
#
_symmetry.space_group_name_H-M   'P 1'
#
loop_
_entity.id
_entity.type
_entity.pdbx_description
1 polymer ?
#
loop_
_entity_poly.entity_id
_entity_poly.type
_entity_poly.pdbx_seq_one_letter_code
_entity_poly.pdbx_strand_id
1 'polypeptide(L)'
;MKHLQSKFPHLVLLLFPCFLLSCKKSGADKPDVVVPSIKVTGASQARTTTESVMHVQFSLNKTTTVPVSVDYKLEDGTAVSVKDYVAASGTVTIPENKTMTDISITIKGDPANTRGTNLTFKIALSNPKNCTIAVTSADATIITEDGTNLTTDNSGYTTPTTYPGYTLAWSDEFSGNKVDETAWNFEIGNGDNGWGNHELEYYTNSPKNVFVSNGNLIIEARKEAISGFNYTSARMTTQNKKAFTFGRIDIRAKLPVAKGMWPALWMLGSNISTVSWPACGEIDIMELIGTDPKTTHSTLHWGASTQSHASKGAAYTLPSGDFSQQFHVFSAVWAKDSFKFLVDDQLYLTVSKTDVGTANYPFNDPQFFIFNVAVGGDWPGPPDNSTSFPQRMFVDYVRVFQ
;
A
#
# COMPACT_ATOMS: atom_id res chain seq x y z
N MET A 1 69.93 -50.64 -11.40
CA MET A 1 71.22 -50.74 -12.14
C MET A 1 71.86 -49.36 -12.05
N LYS A 2 72.88 -49.31 -11.25
CA LYS A 2 74.30 -48.93 -11.62
C LYS A 2 74.36 -47.47 -12.13
N HIS A 3 75.19 -46.60 -11.68
CA HIS A 3 76.41 -46.50 -10.89
C HIS A 3 76.67 -44.98 -10.86
N LEU A 4 76.97 -44.37 -9.79
CA LEU A 4 78.25 -44.26 -9.05
C LEU A 4 79.28 -43.24 -9.61
N GLN A 5 79.59 -42.37 -8.69
CA GLN A 5 80.93 -41.75 -8.44
C GLN A 5 81.23 -40.40 -9.17
N SER A 6 81.69 -39.48 -8.53
CA SER A 6 82.66 -39.07 -7.48
C SER A 6 83.69 -38.14 -8.10
N LYS A 7 83.96 -37.01 -7.52
CA LYS A 7 85.20 -36.67 -6.75
C LYS A 7 85.47 -35.17 -6.72
N PHE A 8 85.75 -34.70 -5.55
CA PHE A 8 86.48 -33.50 -5.17
C PHE A 8 87.96 -33.51 -5.73
N PRO A 9 88.81 -32.50 -5.50
CA PRO A 9 88.68 -31.10 -5.05
C PRO A 9 89.60 -30.14 -5.90
N HIS A 10 89.60 -28.85 -5.63
CA HIS A 10 90.82 -28.02 -5.50
C HIS A 10 90.50 -26.62 -4.92
N LEU A 11 91.27 -26.32 -3.90
CA LEU A 11 91.49 -25.14 -3.11
C LEU A 11 92.40 -24.13 -3.84
N VAL A 12 92.03 -22.85 -3.94
CA VAL A 12 92.99 -21.71 -4.07
C VAL A 12 92.28 -20.47 -3.54
N LEU A 13 92.61 -20.00 -2.42
CA LEU A 13 93.47 -18.90 -1.91
C LEU A 13 93.08 -17.49 -2.38
N LEU A 14 92.49 -16.73 -1.40
CA LEU A 14 92.68 -15.32 -1.03
C LEU A 14 92.98 -14.28 -2.09
N LEU A 15 92.04 -13.27 -2.11
CA LEU A 15 92.44 -11.83 -2.11
C LEU A 15 91.21 -10.99 -1.64
N PHE A 16 91.44 -10.28 -0.53
CA PHE A 16 90.52 -9.24 -0.01
C PHE A 16 90.76 -7.95 -0.79
N PRO A 17 89.70 -7.25 -1.16
CA PRO A 17 89.72 -5.79 -1.17
C PRO A 17 88.70 -5.22 -0.20
N CYS A 18 89.20 -4.35 0.64
CA CYS A 18 88.51 -3.45 1.52
C CYS A 18 87.54 -2.60 0.71
N PHE A 19 86.21 -2.81 0.88
CA PHE A 19 85.21 -1.87 0.38
C PHE A 19 84.63 -1.09 1.56
N LEU A 20 84.77 0.21 1.47
CA LEU A 20 84.22 1.23 2.34
C LEU A 20 82.70 1.06 2.43
N LEU A 21 82.12 0.81 3.62
CA LEU A 21 80.73 0.92 3.91
C LEU A 21 80.25 2.38 3.79
N SER A 22 79.64 2.71 2.68
CA SER A 22 78.78 3.89 2.58
C SER A 22 77.47 3.55 3.23
N CYS A 23 77.24 4.03 4.45
CA CYS A 23 75.89 4.04 5.05
C CYS A 23 74.93 4.92 4.22
N LYS A 24 74.18 4.34 3.31
CA LYS A 24 72.93 4.95 2.83
C LYS A 24 71.93 4.91 3.99
N LYS A 25 71.64 6.08 4.56
CA LYS A 25 70.42 6.26 5.36
C LYS A 25 69.18 5.83 4.49
N SER A 26 68.67 4.66 4.74
CA SER A 26 67.36 4.32 4.30
C SER A 26 66.37 5.25 5.04
N GLY A 27 65.84 6.27 4.35
CA GLY A 27 64.72 6.98 4.81
C GLY A 27 63.59 5.93 4.97
N ALA A 28 63.13 5.68 6.17
CA ALA A 28 61.95 4.92 6.37
C ALA A 28 60.81 5.74 5.66
N ASP A 29 60.31 5.21 4.57
CA ASP A 29 59.05 5.71 3.98
C ASP A 29 58.05 5.72 5.12
N LYS A 30 57.59 6.93 5.53
CA LYS A 30 56.43 7.05 6.40
C LYS A 30 55.32 6.27 5.70
N PRO A 31 54.67 5.33 6.39
CA PRO A 31 53.50 4.68 5.79
C PRO A 31 52.52 5.78 5.37
N ASP A 32 52.09 5.74 4.10
CA ASP A 32 51.07 6.62 3.60
C ASP A 32 49.88 6.50 4.54
N VAL A 33 49.59 7.55 5.31
CA VAL A 33 48.42 7.61 6.19
C VAL A 33 47.22 7.75 5.27
N VAL A 34 46.68 6.61 4.86
CA VAL A 34 45.47 6.59 4.04
C VAL A 34 44.32 7.14 4.90
N VAL A 35 43.96 8.40 4.66
CA VAL A 35 42.90 9.10 5.36
C VAL A 35 41.54 8.41 4.98
N PRO A 36 40.68 8.08 5.95
CA PRO A 36 39.38 7.51 5.65
C PRO A 36 38.51 8.50 4.89
N SER A 37 37.52 7.99 4.16
CA SER A 37 36.46 8.83 3.54
C SER A 37 35.10 8.62 4.18
N ILE A 38 34.43 9.72 4.46
CA ILE A 38 33.06 9.74 4.99
C ILE A 38 32.06 9.98 3.86
N LYS A 39 30.92 9.30 3.92
CA LYS A 39 29.75 9.59 3.07
C LYS A 39 28.48 9.62 3.92
N VAL A 40 27.50 10.37 3.45
CA VAL A 40 26.11 10.30 3.89
C VAL A 40 25.31 9.46 2.89
N THR A 41 24.40 8.66 3.39
CA THR A 41 23.48 7.85 2.55
C THR A 41 22.13 8.54 2.49
N GLY A 42 21.53 8.61 1.31
CA GLY A 42 20.17 9.09 1.14
C GLY A 42 19.18 8.28 1.99
N ALA A 43 18.16 8.94 2.49
CA ALA A 43 17.14 8.33 3.35
C ALA A 43 15.74 8.69 2.85
N SER A 44 14.75 7.88 3.22
CA SER A 44 13.36 8.17 2.95
C SER A 44 12.49 7.87 4.17
N GLN A 45 11.43 8.67 4.34
CA GLN A 45 10.46 8.53 5.43
C GLN A 45 9.08 8.86 4.89
N ALA A 46 8.11 7.97 5.13
CA ALA A 46 6.72 8.26 4.84
C ALA A 46 6.20 9.38 5.77
N ARG A 47 5.52 10.36 5.18
CA ARG A 47 4.82 11.39 5.94
C ARG A 47 3.57 10.76 6.56
N THR A 48 3.39 10.97 7.84
CA THR A 48 2.19 10.55 8.58
C THR A 48 1.36 11.76 8.99
N THR A 49 0.20 11.55 9.60
CA THR A 49 -0.63 12.64 10.13
C THR A 49 0.01 13.34 11.33
N THR A 50 0.99 12.71 11.98
CA THR A 50 1.77 13.26 13.11
C THR A 50 3.24 13.35 12.73
N GLU A 51 4.03 14.01 13.57
CA GLU A 51 5.49 14.06 13.38
C GLU A 51 6.09 12.64 13.43
N SER A 52 7.09 12.40 12.57
CA SER A 52 7.85 11.16 12.50
C SER A 52 9.35 11.45 12.43
N VAL A 53 10.20 10.43 12.57
CA VAL A 53 11.66 10.57 12.57
C VAL A 53 12.25 9.83 11.40
N MET A 54 13.05 10.55 10.61
CA MET A 54 13.91 10.00 9.57
C MET A 54 15.31 9.78 10.12
N HIS A 55 15.83 8.57 10.00
CA HIS A 55 17.19 8.24 10.36
C HIS A 55 18.10 8.33 9.13
N VAL A 56 19.19 9.10 9.23
CA VAL A 56 20.16 9.32 8.17
C VAL A 56 21.50 8.78 8.59
N GLN A 57 22.02 7.84 7.81
CA GLN A 57 23.28 7.15 8.13
C GLN A 57 24.48 7.83 7.51
N PHE A 58 25.53 7.97 8.33
CA PHE A 58 26.89 8.38 7.93
C PHE A 58 27.81 7.19 8.07
N SER A 59 28.69 6.96 7.08
CA SER A 59 29.60 5.81 7.09
C SER A 59 30.97 6.17 6.61
N LEU A 60 31.97 5.49 7.17
CA LEU A 60 33.40 5.50 6.74
C LEU A 60 33.67 4.27 5.87
N ASN A 61 34.57 4.43 4.92
CA ASN A 61 35.06 3.31 4.10
C ASN A 61 35.99 2.36 4.86
N LYS A 62 36.48 2.77 6.04
CA LYS A 62 37.33 1.96 6.92
C LYS A 62 37.34 2.51 8.36
N THR A 63 37.68 1.67 9.32
CA THR A 63 37.88 2.07 10.73
C THR A 63 39.07 2.98 10.93
N THR A 64 39.06 3.77 11.99
CA THR A 64 40.16 4.67 12.41
C THR A 64 40.41 4.52 13.90
N THR A 65 41.60 4.88 14.34
CA THR A 65 42.03 4.92 15.75
C THR A 65 41.82 6.29 16.40
N VAL A 66 41.25 7.23 15.68
CA VAL A 66 40.87 8.57 16.16
C VAL A 66 39.44 8.89 15.71
N PRO A 67 38.72 9.69 16.47
CA PRO A 67 37.35 10.12 16.04
C PRO A 67 37.44 10.89 14.73
N VAL A 68 36.41 10.66 13.88
CA VAL A 68 36.21 11.37 12.62
C VAL A 68 34.96 12.24 12.75
N SER A 69 35.02 13.49 12.27
CA SER A 69 33.82 14.33 12.26
C SER A 69 33.65 15.08 10.94
N VAL A 70 32.40 15.46 10.68
CA VAL A 70 31.98 16.27 9.54
C VAL A 70 30.81 17.16 9.97
N ASP A 71 30.76 18.38 9.48
CA ASP A 71 29.60 19.22 9.67
C ASP A 71 28.54 18.87 8.62
N TYR A 72 27.26 18.91 9.03
CA TYR A 72 26.13 18.75 8.14
C TYR A 72 25.18 19.94 8.24
N LYS A 73 24.47 20.21 7.16
CA LYS A 73 23.38 21.19 7.07
C LYS A 73 22.27 20.63 6.19
N LEU A 74 21.02 20.78 6.64
CA LEU A 74 19.86 20.50 5.81
C LEU A 74 19.55 21.69 4.93
N GLU A 75 19.31 21.45 3.64
CA GLU A 75 19.01 22.48 2.64
C GLU A 75 17.70 22.17 1.95
N ASP A 76 16.83 23.17 1.85
CA ASP A 76 15.53 23.05 1.20
C ASP A 76 15.69 22.62 -0.27
N GLY A 77 14.75 21.79 -0.70
CA GLY A 77 14.54 21.36 -2.07
C GLY A 77 13.07 21.60 -2.43
N THR A 78 12.36 20.54 -2.83
CA THR A 78 10.91 20.57 -2.93
C THR A 78 10.24 20.45 -1.56
N ALA A 79 10.90 19.83 -0.57
CA ALA A 79 10.55 19.92 0.85
C ALA A 79 11.13 21.23 1.43
N VAL A 80 10.32 21.96 2.19
CA VAL A 80 10.68 23.26 2.78
C VAL A 80 10.72 23.12 4.30
N SER A 81 11.82 23.61 4.90
CA SER A 81 11.99 23.64 6.35
C SER A 81 10.84 24.39 7.03
N VAL A 82 10.53 24.03 8.28
CA VAL A 82 9.38 24.51 9.07
C VAL A 82 8.05 23.91 8.63
N LYS A 83 7.78 23.75 7.33
CA LYS A 83 6.55 23.14 6.82
C LYS A 83 6.64 21.62 6.75
N ASP A 84 7.73 21.11 6.21
CA ASP A 84 7.85 19.70 5.84
C ASP A 84 8.80 18.92 6.76
N TYR A 85 9.80 19.60 7.29
CA TYR A 85 10.76 19.04 8.24
C TYR A 85 11.30 20.11 9.20
N VAL A 86 11.99 19.71 10.25
CA VAL A 86 12.67 20.65 11.15
C VAL A 86 14.07 20.91 10.64
N ALA A 87 14.38 22.19 10.34
CA ALA A 87 15.72 22.60 9.93
C ALA A 87 16.75 22.21 10.99
N ALA A 88 17.86 21.63 10.55
CA ALA A 88 18.95 21.25 11.44
C ALA A 88 20.33 21.43 10.77
N SER A 89 21.30 21.73 11.58
CA SER A 89 22.73 21.70 11.24
C SER A 89 23.53 21.30 12.48
N GLY A 90 24.70 20.75 12.29
CA GLY A 90 25.54 20.34 13.40
C GLY A 90 26.76 19.56 12.95
N THR A 91 27.47 18.96 13.90
CA THR A 91 28.65 18.13 13.65
C THR A 91 28.30 16.68 13.97
N VAL A 92 28.50 15.79 13.00
CA VAL A 92 28.44 14.35 13.18
C VAL A 92 29.82 13.82 13.52
N THR A 93 29.91 12.96 14.54
CA THR A 93 31.15 12.30 14.93
C THR A 93 30.99 10.79 14.89
N ILE A 94 31.88 10.11 14.16
CA ILE A 94 32.04 8.65 14.20
C ILE A 94 33.20 8.36 15.16
N PRO A 95 32.97 7.67 16.29
CA PRO A 95 34.03 7.34 17.27
C PRO A 95 35.10 6.47 16.67
N GLU A 96 36.23 6.43 17.34
CA GLU A 96 37.31 5.48 17.03
C GLU A 96 36.76 4.03 16.98
N ASN A 97 37.34 3.22 16.08
CA ASN A 97 36.95 1.82 15.88
C ASN A 97 35.49 1.59 15.48
N LYS A 98 34.75 2.66 15.09
CA LYS A 98 33.44 2.59 14.48
C LYS A 98 33.52 3.05 13.02
N THR A 99 32.56 2.57 12.21
CA THR A 99 32.44 2.93 10.80
C THR A 99 31.11 3.58 10.45
N MET A 100 30.19 3.68 11.40
CA MET A 100 28.84 4.23 11.16
C MET A 100 28.34 5.00 12.36
N THR A 101 27.46 5.97 12.08
CA THR A 101 26.62 6.70 13.04
C THR A 101 25.42 7.26 12.31
N ASP A 102 24.36 7.63 13.04
CA ASP A 102 23.13 8.18 12.48
C ASP A 102 22.82 9.53 13.09
N ILE A 103 22.07 10.34 12.35
CA ILE A 103 21.32 11.48 12.89
C ILE A 103 19.82 11.25 12.74
N SER A 104 19.05 11.91 13.57
CA SER A 104 17.59 11.91 13.52
C SER A 104 17.08 13.26 13.00
N ILE A 105 16.24 13.24 11.98
CA ILE A 105 15.59 14.43 11.41
C ILE A 105 14.09 14.30 11.64
N THR A 106 13.48 15.32 12.26
CA THR A 106 12.03 15.35 12.45
C THR A 106 11.34 15.73 11.15
N ILE A 107 10.46 14.86 10.66
CA ILE A 107 9.56 15.11 9.55
C ILE A 107 8.23 15.59 10.13
N LYS A 108 7.73 16.72 9.64
CA LYS A 108 6.45 17.28 10.07
C LYS A 108 5.30 16.44 9.58
N GLY A 109 4.33 16.18 10.46
CA GLY A 109 3.10 15.52 10.11
C GLY A 109 2.22 16.36 9.18
N ASP A 110 1.32 15.72 8.47
CA ASP A 110 0.25 16.36 7.72
C ASP A 110 -1.10 15.86 8.24
N PRO A 111 -1.74 16.59 9.19
CA PRO A 111 -3.02 16.18 9.74
C PRO A 111 -4.14 16.05 8.70
N ALA A 112 -4.02 16.77 7.56
CA ALA A 112 -4.96 16.67 6.46
C ALA A 112 -4.70 15.43 5.57
N ASN A 113 -3.57 14.75 5.79
CA ASN A 113 -3.10 13.64 4.95
C ASN A 113 -3.18 13.96 3.45
N THR A 114 -2.64 15.13 3.10
CA THR A 114 -2.66 15.65 1.73
C THR A 114 -1.75 14.80 0.87
N ARG A 115 -2.30 14.21 -0.19
CA ARG A 115 -1.50 13.49 -1.17
C ARG A 115 -0.86 14.46 -2.15
N GLY A 116 0.36 14.16 -2.54
CA GLY A 116 1.12 14.94 -3.50
C GLY A 116 2.36 14.19 -3.95
N THR A 117 3.16 14.79 -4.82
CA THR A 117 4.44 14.22 -5.21
C THR A 117 5.40 14.17 -4.02
N ASN A 118 6.29 13.17 -4.02
CA ASN A 118 7.34 13.08 -3.01
C ASN A 118 8.15 14.38 -2.94
N LEU A 119 8.46 14.78 -1.73
CA LEU A 119 9.23 15.98 -1.45
C LEU A 119 10.67 15.61 -1.11
N THR A 120 11.64 16.41 -1.55
CA THR A 120 13.06 16.17 -1.31
C THR A 120 13.74 17.37 -0.68
N PHE A 121 14.72 17.12 0.17
CA PHE A 121 15.66 18.08 0.70
C PHE A 121 17.07 17.47 0.70
N LYS A 122 18.11 18.30 0.83
CA LYS A 122 19.51 17.85 0.81
C LYS A 122 20.13 17.83 2.20
N ILE A 123 21.05 16.89 2.38
CA ILE A 123 21.95 16.84 3.53
C ILE A 123 23.34 17.13 2.98
N ALA A 124 23.80 18.38 3.13
CA ALA A 124 25.09 18.84 2.65
C ALA A 124 26.17 18.63 3.72
N LEU A 125 27.37 18.21 3.31
CA LEU A 125 28.53 17.96 4.19
C LEU A 125 29.63 18.99 3.96
N SER A 126 30.29 19.38 5.06
CA SER A 126 31.43 20.31 5.05
C SER A 126 32.38 20.08 6.21
N ASN A 127 33.51 20.76 6.21
CA ASN A 127 34.49 20.80 7.33
C ASN A 127 34.88 19.41 7.87
N PRO A 128 35.42 18.49 7.02
CA PRO A 128 35.85 17.18 7.49
C PRO A 128 37.09 17.28 8.41
N LYS A 129 37.07 16.50 9.50
CA LYS A 129 38.21 16.34 10.42
C LYS A 129 38.59 14.88 10.49
N ASN A 130 39.90 14.60 10.29
CA ASN A 130 40.49 13.26 10.25
C ASN A 130 39.90 12.36 9.14
N CYS A 131 39.23 12.93 8.11
CA CYS A 131 38.70 12.23 6.95
C CYS A 131 38.66 13.15 5.72
N THR A 132 38.31 12.56 4.58
CA THR A 132 37.89 13.25 3.37
C THR A 132 36.38 13.00 3.17
N ILE A 133 35.69 13.90 2.46
CA ILE A 133 34.28 13.70 2.08
C ILE A 133 34.26 12.98 0.74
N ALA A 134 33.66 11.77 0.69
CA ALA A 134 33.49 11.00 -0.54
C ALA A 134 32.31 11.50 -1.39
N VAL A 135 31.24 11.95 -0.72
CA VAL A 135 30.03 12.49 -1.36
C VAL A 135 29.61 13.72 -0.57
N THR A 136 29.57 14.86 -1.23
CA THR A 136 29.35 16.17 -0.58
C THR A 136 27.91 16.41 -0.14
N SER A 137 26.94 15.66 -0.68
CA SER A 137 25.55 15.72 -0.26
C SER A 137 24.79 14.44 -0.64
N ALA A 138 23.69 14.19 0.06
CA ALA A 138 22.71 13.17 -0.30
C ALA A 138 21.29 13.74 -0.25
N ASP A 139 20.38 13.18 -1.05
CA ASP A 139 18.98 13.56 -1.02
C ASP A 139 18.23 12.74 0.05
N ALA A 140 17.42 13.43 0.82
CA ALA A 140 16.42 12.83 1.70
C ALA A 140 15.02 13.02 1.08
N THR A 141 14.20 11.98 1.11
CA THR A 141 12.88 11.96 0.49
C THR A 141 11.80 11.82 1.55
N ILE A 142 10.87 12.76 1.59
CA ILE A 142 9.61 12.65 2.30
C ILE A 142 8.62 12.02 1.32
N ILE A 143 8.23 10.77 1.60
CA ILE A 143 7.23 10.06 0.80
C ILE A 143 5.87 10.58 1.21
N THR A 144 5.19 11.27 0.31
CA THR A 144 3.80 11.67 0.48
C THR A 144 2.90 10.59 -0.10
N GLU A 145 1.72 10.40 0.50
CA GLU A 145 0.75 9.45 -0.04
C GLU A 145 0.07 10.06 -1.29
N ASP A 146 0.77 10.05 -2.41
CA ASP A 146 0.30 10.62 -3.68
C ASP A 146 -0.57 9.64 -4.51
N GLY A 147 -0.95 8.51 -3.91
CA GLY A 147 -1.67 7.44 -4.60
C GLY A 147 -0.75 6.42 -5.28
N THR A 148 0.54 6.71 -5.48
CA THR A 148 1.47 5.75 -6.08
C THR A 148 2.34 5.02 -5.06
N ASN A 149 2.44 5.55 -3.84
CA ASN A 149 3.40 5.12 -2.82
C ASN A 149 2.75 4.63 -1.51
N LEU A 150 1.45 4.35 -1.50
CA LEU A 150 0.79 3.84 -0.30
C LEU A 150 1.28 2.41 -0.03
N THR A 151 2.06 2.23 1.01
CA THR A 151 2.53 0.90 1.41
C THR A 151 1.34 0.04 1.82
N THR A 152 1.18 -1.11 1.18
CA THR A 152 0.11 -2.06 1.45
C THR A 152 0.71 -3.42 1.79
N ASP A 153 0.31 -3.99 2.92
CA ASP A 153 0.56 -5.40 3.20
C ASP A 153 -0.47 -6.22 2.42
N ASN A 154 0.01 -6.93 1.39
CA ASN A 154 -0.81 -7.77 0.52
C ASN A 154 -0.95 -9.22 1.04
N SER A 155 -0.60 -9.48 2.31
CA SER A 155 -0.83 -10.79 2.94
C SER A 155 -2.33 -11.14 2.99
N GLY A 156 -2.62 -12.42 3.09
CA GLY A 156 -3.99 -12.93 3.19
C GLY A 156 -4.32 -13.97 2.13
N TYR A 157 -5.58 -14.35 2.06
CA TYR A 157 -6.07 -15.39 1.17
C TYR A 157 -6.04 -14.96 -0.30
N THR A 158 -5.78 -15.90 -1.21
CA THR A 158 -5.82 -15.69 -2.66
C THR A 158 -6.52 -16.86 -3.34
N THR A 159 -7.20 -16.58 -4.44
CA THR A 159 -7.82 -17.62 -5.27
C THR A 159 -6.98 -17.90 -6.53
N PRO A 160 -7.13 -19.10 -7.13
CA PRO A 160 -6.51 -19.44 -8.40
C PRO A 160 -6.90 -18.46 -9.51
N THR A 161 -6.06 -18.34 -10.53
CA THR A 161 -6.36 -17.56 -11.75
C THR A 161 -7.15 -18.38 -12.78
N THR A 162 -7.40 -19.65 -12.52
CA THR A 162 -8.14 -20.56 -13.41
C THR A 162 -8.96 -21.55 -12.59
N TYR A 163 -10.13 -21.92 -13.11
CA TYR A 163 -10.99 -22.94 -12.52
C TYR A 163 -11.40 -23.95 -13.59
N PRO A 164 -11.46 -25.26 -13.27
CA PRO A 164 -11.96 -26.27 -14.20
C PRO A 164 -13.39 -25.95 -14.67
N GLY A 165 -13.60 -25.92 -15.98
CA GLY A 165 -14.89 -25.63 -16.59
C GLY A 165 -15.25 -24.16 -16.69
N TYR A 166 -14.35 -23.24 -16.31
CA TYR A 166 -14.52 -21.81 -16.47
C TYR A 166 -13.40 -21.20 -17.32
N THR A 167 -13.72 -20.09 -17.98
CA THR A 167 -12.76 -19.24 -18.67
C THR A 167 -12.79 -17.85 -18.00
N LEU A 168 -11.65 -17.21 -17.81
CA LEU A 168 -11.59 -15.82 -17.34
C LEU A 168 -12.23 -14.90 -18.38
N ALA A 169 -13.43 -14.41 -18.10
CA ALA A 169 -14.20 -13.54 -18.98
C ALA A 169 -13.76 -12.07 -18.86
N TRP A 170 -13.42 -11.65 -17.65
CA TRP A 170 -12.94 -10.29 -17.35
C TRP A 170 -12.24 -10.26 -16.01
N SER A 171 -11.24 -9.38 -15.88
CA SER A 171 -10.68 -9.02 -14.60
C SER A 171 -10.22 -7.56 -14.58
N ASP A 172 -10.14 -6.99 -13.38
CA ASP A 172 -9.32 -5.81 -13.09
C ASP A 172 -8.40 -6.18 -11.93
N GLU A 173 -7.11 -6.21 -12.21
CA GLU A 173 -6.04 -6.52 -11.26
C GLU A 173 -5.44 -5.22 -10.67
N PHE A 174 -6.01 -4.08 -10.97
CA PHE A 174 -5.58 -2.75 -10.54
C PHE A 174 -4.07 -2.51 -10.62
N SER A 175 -3.41 -3.13 -11.60
CA SER A 175 -1.95 -3.10 -11.80
C SER A 175 -1.42 -1.80 -12.39
N GLY A 176 -2.30 -0.89 -12.78
CA GLY A 176 -1.96 0.43 -13.32
C GLY A 176 -1.58 1.44 -12.23
N ASN A 177 -1.60 2.71 -12.62
CA ASN A 177 -1.39 3.86 -11.72
C ASN A 177 -2.64 4.74 -11.56
N LYS A 178 -3.75 4.36 -12.16
CA LYS A 178 -5.06 5.02 -12.08
C LYS A 178 -6.17 4.01 -12.35
N VAL A 179 -7.39 4.35 -11.96
CA VAL A 179 -8.59 3.59 -12.29
C VAL A 179 -8.80 3.57 -13.80
N ASP A 180 -9.15 2.40 -14.35
CA ASP A 180 -9.50 2.25 -15.76
C ASP A 180 -10.93 2.77 -16.02
N GLU A 181 -11.03 4.02 -16.45
CA GLU A 181 -12.32 4.64 -16.77
C GLU A 181 -12.99 4.04 -18.03
N THR A 182 -12.37 3.11 -18.73
CA THR A 182 -13.06 2.35 -19.79
C THR A 182 -13.92 1.23 -19.19
N ALA A 183 -13.63 0.79 -17.97
CA ALA A 183 -14.39 -0.22 -17.23
C ALA A 183 -15.25 0.39 -16.10
N TRP A 184 -14.81 1.50 -15.49
CA TRP A 184 -15.44 2.09 -14.32
C TRP A 184 -16.01 3.49 -14.57
N ASN A 185 -17.11 3.80 -13.89
CA ASN A 185 -17.68 5.14 -13.73
C ASN A 185 -17.60 5.54 -12.27
N PHE A 186 -17.80 6.83 -11.99
CA PHE A 186 -17.93 7.37 -10.64
C PHE A 186 -19.30 7.99 -10.46
N GLU A 187 -19.96 7.69 -9.36
CA GLU A 187 -21.16 8.38 -8.93
C GLU A 187 -20.77 9.53 -7.99
N ILE A 188 -21.33 10.72 -8.24
CA ILE A 188 -20.96 11.95 -7.55
C ILE A 188 -22.14 12.48 -6.77
N GLY A 189 -21.91 12.83 -5.52
CA GLY A 189 -22.96 13.38 -4.65
C GLY A 189 -23.36 12.47 -3.51
N ASN A 190 -24.51 12.78 -2.90
CA ASN A 190 -25.08 11.99 -1.81
C ASN A 190 -26.36 11.23 -2.23
N GLY A 191 -26.69 11.22 -3.53
CA GLY A 191 -27.91 10.58 -4.03
C GLY A 191 -29.21 11.14 -3.42
N ASP A 192 -30.31 10.44 -3.66
CA ASP A 192 -31.59 10.76 -3.03
C ASP A 192 -31.61 10.22 -1.60
N ASN A 193 -31.79 11.11 -0.62
CA ASN A 193 -31.89 10.75 0.80
C ASN A 193 -30.70 9.90 1.31
N GLY A 194 -29.46 10.26 0.93
CA GLY A 194 -28.27 9.49 1.29
C GLY A 194 -28.31 8.08 0.69
N TRP A 195 -28.51 8.01 -0.64
CA TRP A 195 -28.63 6.75 -1.40
C TRP A 195 -29.75 5.82 -0.90
N GLY A 196 -30.76 6.42 -0.25
CA GLY A 196 -31.89 5.68 0.36
C GLY A 196 -31.61 5.14 1.76
N ASN A 197 -30.43 5.32 2.31
CA ASN A 197 -29.95 4.77 3.58
C ASN A 197 -29.53 5.84 4.61
N HIS A 198 -29.80 7.13 4.34
CA HIS A 198 -29.34 8.28 5.15
C HIS A 198 -27.82 8.31 5.35
N GLU A 199 -27.06 7.90 4.31
CA GLU A 199 -25.58 7.97 4.28
C GLU A 199 -25.11 9.43 4.41
N LEU A 200 -23.98 9.65 5.07
CA LEU A 200 -23.52 10.97 5.49
C LEU A 200 -22.40 11.56 4.61
N GLU A 201 -21.81 10.75 3.72
CA GLU A 201 -20.74 11.19 2.84
C GLU A 201 -21.28 11.83 1.56
N TYR A 202 -20.42 12.58 0.92
CA TYR A 202 -20.52 13.02 -0.47
C TYR A 202 -19.53 12.21 -1.31
N TYR A 203 -20.00 11.39 -2.22
CA TYR A 203 -19.13 10.64 -3.11
C TYR A 203 -18.49 11.53 -4.16
N THR A 204 -17.21 11.28 -4.44
CA THR A 204 -16.40 12.04 -5.39
C THR A 204 -15.59 11.09 -6.29
N ASN A 205 -15.07 11.63 -7.41
CA ASN A 205 -14.04 10.99 -8.22
C ASN A 205 -12.64 11.56 -7.94
N SER A 206 -12.48 12.25 -6.81
CA SER A 206 -11.21 12.84 -6.43
C SER A 206 -10.15 11.75 -6.21
N PRO A 207 -8.91 11.95 -6.67
CA PRO A 207 -7.80 11.04 -6.34
C PRO A 207 -7.51 10.97 -4.83
N LYS A 208 -8.12 11.82 -4.01
CA LYS A 208 -8.11 11.69 -2.55
C LYS A 208 -9.01 10.55 -2.05
N ASN A 209 -10.10 10.27 -2.77
CA ASN A 209 -11.09 9.29 -2.35
C ASN A 209 -11.00 7.96 -3.12
N VAL A 210 -10.49 7.99 -4.36
CA VAL A 210 -10.33 6.79 -5.17
C VAL A 210 -9.08 6.86 -6.03
N PHE A 211 -8.25 5.84 -5.95
CA PHE A 211 -6.97 5.78 -6.65
C PHE A 211 -6.43 4.36 -6.70
N VAL A 212 -5.43 4.13 -7.55
CA VAL A 212 -4.69 2.87 -7.62
C VAL A 212 -3.29 3.07 -7.05
N SER A 213 -2.85 2.18 -6.18
CA SER A 213 -1.52 2.20 -5.58
C SER A 213 -1.04 0.78 -5.26
N ASN A 214 0.20 0.46 -5.64
CA ASN A 214 0.84 -0.84 -5.37
C ASN A 214 -0.01 -2.05 -5.78
N GLY A 215 -0.67 -1.98 -6.95
CA GLY A 215 -1.51 -3.05 -7.47
C GLY A 215 -2.84 -3.20 -6.74
N ASN A 216 -3.32 -2.16 -6.06
CA ASN A 216 -4.62 -2.17 -5.39
C ASN A 216 -5.45 -0.95 -5.80
N LEU A 217 -6.73 -1.13 -6.02
CA LEU A 217 -7.71 -0.06 -5.93
C LEU A 217 -7.89 0.31 -4.46
N ILE A 218 -7.89 1.61 -4.17
CA ILE A 218 -8.16 2.11 -2.82
C ILE A 218 -9.34 3.05 -2.89
N ILE A 219 -10.38 2.75 -2.09
CA ILE A 219 -11.48 3.66 -1.81
C ILE A 219 -11.28 4.19 -0.40
N GLU A 220 -11.13 5.51 -0.29
CA GLU A 220 -10.80 6.19 0.96
C GLU A 220 -11.93 7.09 1.41
N ALA A 221 -12.54 6.75 2.55
CA ALA A 221 -13.46 7.61 3.27
C ALA A 221 -12.67 8.61 4.13
N ARG A 222 -13.03 9.89 4.04
CA ARG A 222 -12.34 11.02 4.69
C ARG A 222 -13.31 11.88 5.51
N LYS A 223 -12.81 12.46 6.58
CA LYS A 223 -13.48 13.57 7.26
C LYS A 223 -13.06 14.87 6.58
N GLU A 224 -13.80 15.27 5.59
CA GLU A 224 -13.52 16.43 4.74
C GLU A 224 -14.84 17.09 4.36
N ALA A 225 -14.93 18.40 4.53
CA ALA A 225 -16.15 19.16 4.22
C ALA A 225 -16.24 19.44 2.71
N ILE A 226 -17.37 19.06 2.10
CA ILE A 226 -17.71 19.36 0.71
C ILE A 226 -19.24 19.52 0.57
N SER A 227 -19.68 20.54 -0.16
CA SER A 227 -21.12 20.73 -0.53
C SER A 227 -22.09 20.61 0.64
N GLY A 228 -21.69 20.97 1.87
CA GLY A 228 -22.51 20.87 3.08
C GLY A 228 -22.41 19.54 3.82
N PHE A 229 -21.68 18.57 3.30
CA PHE A 229 -21.40 17.28 3.95
C PHE A 229 -20.05 17.33 4.70
N ASN A 230 -19.90 16.51 5.73
CA ASN A 230 -18.69 16.47 6.57
C ASN A 230 -17.75 15.32 6.23
N TYR A 231 -18.15 14.44 5.32
CA TYR A 231 -17.38 13.29 4.90
C TYR A 231 -17.36 13.19 3.38
N THR A 232 -16.27 12.68 2.85
CA THR A 232 -16.14 12.32 1.44
C THR A 232 -15.74 10.85 1.31
N SER A 233 -16.13 10.22 0.22
CA SER A 233 -15.74 8.86 -0.13
C SER A 233 -15.83 8.67 -1.66
N ALA A 234 -15.80 7.43 -2.14
CA ALA A 234 -16.06 7.13 -3.54
C ALA A 234 -17.02 5.95 -3.69
N ARG A 235 -17.83 6.03 -4.76
CA ARG A 235 -18.70 4.99 -5.25
C ARG A 235 -18.46 4.82 -6.74
N MET A 236 -18.00 3.62 -7.11
CA MET A 236 -17.62 3.27 -8.48
C MET A 236 -18.59 2.24 -9.04
N THR A 237 -18.90 2.34 -10.32
CA THR A 237 -19.78 1.38 -10.99
C THR A 237 -19.23 0.95 -12.34
N THR A 238 -19.56 -0.28 -12.76
CA THR A 238 -19.31 -0.72 -14.15
C THR A 238 -20.55 -0.57 -15.04
N GLN A 239 -21.57 0.18 -14.62
CA GLN A 239 -22.82 0.40 -15.34
C GLN A 239 -22.56 0.89 -16.78
N ASN A 240 -23.23 0.30 -17.75
CA ASN A 240 -23.11 0.57 -19.19
C ASN A 240 -21.71 0.33 -19.78
N LYS A 241 -20.79 -0.26 -19.01
CA LYS A 241 -19.43 -0.61 -19.47
C LYS A 241 -19.16 -2.11 -19.38
N LYS A 242 -19.43 -2.71 -18.21
CA LYS A 242 -19.27 -4.16 -17.96
C LYS A 242 -20.48 -4.67 -17.18
N ALA A 243 -21.07 -5.74 -17.67
CA ALA A 243 -22.15 -6.47 -16.99
C ALA A 243 -21.99 -7.96 -17.28
N PHE A 244 -22.38 -8.78 -16.35
CA PHE A 244 -22.20 -10.23 -16.41
C PHE A 244 -23.49 -10.95 -16.06
N THR A 245 -23.65 -12.16 -16.56
CA THR A 245 -24.72 -13.07 -16.21
C THR A 245 -24.11 -14.44 -15.96
N PHE A 246 -24.26 -14.96 -14.74
CA PHE A 246 -23.67 -16.23 -14.29
C PHE A 246 -22.14 -16.24 -14.24
N GLY A 247 -21.59 -17.31 -13.68
CA GLY A 247 -20.17 -17.53 -13.53
C GLY A 247 -19.71 -17.53 -12.07
N ARG A 248 -18.40 -17.59 -11.89
CA ARG A 248 -17.77 -17.35 -10.59
C ARG A 248 -17.17 -15.95 -10.58
N ILE A 249 -17.44 -15.22 -9.52
CA ILE A 249 -16.88 -13.89 -9.23
C ILE A 249 -16.01 -14.02 -8.01
N ASP A 250 -14.76 -13.59 -8.09
CA ASP A 250 -13.83 -13.50 -6.95
C ASP A 250 -13.39 -12.04 -6.78
N ILE A 251 -13.59 -11.47 -5.59
CA ILE A 251 -13.13 -10.12 -5.25
C ILE A 251 -12.22 -10.24 -4.02
N ARG A 252 -10.95 -9.87 -4.18
CA ARG A 252 -10.00 -9.88 -3.06
C ARG A 252 -9.88 -8.50 -2.47
N ALA A 253 -10.26 -8.36 -1.20
CA ALA A 253 -10.29 -7.06 -0.55
C ALA A 253 -9.86 -7.13 0.93
N LYS A 254 -9.43 -5.97 1.46
CA LYS A 254 -9.20 -5.68 2.87
C LYS A 254 -10.04 -4.47 3.26
N LEU A 255 -10.77 -4.57 4.38
CA LEU A 255 -11.90 -3.68 4.67
C LEU A 255 -11.60 -2.67 5.78
N PRO A 256 -12.19 -1.46 5.75
CA PRO A 256 -12.20 -0.54 6.87
C PRO A 256 -13.16 -1.06 7.97
N VAL A 257 -12.75 -0.90 9.24
CA VAL A 257 -13.48 -1.47 10.40
C VAL A 257 -13.74 -0.45 11.52
N ALA A 258 -13.80 0.84 11.21
CA ALA A 258 -14.15 1.85 12.20
C ALA A 258 -15.66 2.05 12.28
N LYS A 259 -16.18 2.49 13.44
CA LYS A 259 -17.59 2.83 13.62
C LYS A 259 -18.07 3.82 12.56
N GLY A 260 -19.23 3.57 11.99
CA GLY A 260 -19.81 4.37 10.92
C GLY A 260 -19.28 4.05 9.53
N MET A 261 -18.37 3.06 9.37
CA MET A 261 -17.94 2.59 8.05
C MET A 261 -18.85 1.48 7.55
N TRP A 262 -19.16 1.53 6.26
CA TRP A 262 -19.98 0.54 5.55
C TRP A 262 -19.40 0.30 4.16
N PRO A 263 -18.33 -0.50 4.07
CA PRO A 263 -17.80 -0.95 2.79
C PRO A 263 -18.74 -1.97 2.15
N ALA A 264 -18.91 -1.86 0.81
CA ALA A 264 -19.69 -2.80 0.03
C ALA A 264 -19.06 -3.12 -1.32
N LEU A 265 -19.12 -4.41 -1.70
CA LEU A 265 -18.77 -4.97 -3.00
C LEU A 265 -20.01 -5.70 -3.50
N TRP A 266 -20.73 -5.13 -4.46
CA TRP A 266 -22.05 -5.54 -4.81
C TRP A 266 -22.42 -5.31 -6.27
N MET A 267 -23.60 -5.70 -6.69
CA MET A 267 -24.07 -5.60 -8.07
C MET A 267 -25.54 -5.20 -8.13
N LEU A 268 -25.90 -4.49 -9.21
CA LEU A 268 -27.30 -4.17 -9.58
C LEU A 268 -27.62 -4.61 -10.99
N GLY A 269 -28.90 -4.88 -11.24
CA GLY A 269 -29.41 -5.22 -12.57
C GLY A 269 -29.15 -4.13 -13.60
N SER A 270 -28.63 -4.51 -14.76
CA SER A 270 -28.32 -3.59 -15.85
C SER A 270 -29.57 -2.87 -16.40
N ASN A 271 -30.76 -3.37 -16.09
CA ASN A 271 -32.06 -2.80 -16.47
C ASN A 271 -32.64 -1.82 -15.43
N ILE A 272 -31.85 -1.42 -14.41
CA ILE A 272 -32.30 -0.53 -13.32
C ILE A 272 -32.95 0.77 -13.80
N SER A 273 -32.50 1.31 -14.93
CA SER A 273 -33.07 2.53 -15.50
C SER A 273 -34.52 2.36 -16.03
N THR A 274 -34.95 1.12 -16.20
CA THR A 274 -36.29 0.80 -16.76
C THR A 274 -37.20 0.12 -15.76
N VAL A 275 -36.69 -0.72 -14.87
CA VAL A 275 -37.51 -1.49 -13.92
C VAL A 275 -37.38 -1.05 -12.47
N SER A 276 -36.41 -0.18 -12.16
CA SER A 276 -36.11 0.34 -10.81
C SER A 276 -35.76 -0.76 -9.78
N TRP A 277 -35.30 -0.32 -8.63
CA TRP A 277 -35.06 -1.18 -7.47
C TRP A 277 -36.37 -1.45 -6.72
N PRO A 278 -36.57 -2.65 -6.15
CA PRO A 278 -35.72 -3.83 -6.18
C PRO A 278 -36.02 -4.80 -7.35
N ALA A 279 -36.83 -4.39 -8.34
CA ALA A 279 -37.22 -5.25 -9.44
C ALA A 279 -36.06 -5.60 -10.41
N CYS A 280 -35.04 -4.76 -10.48
CA CYS A 280 -33.82 -5.03 -11.23
C CYS A 280 -32.94 -6.11 -10.57
N GLY A 281 -33.16 -6.39 -9.28
CA GLY A 281 -32.31 -7.28 -8.47
C GLY A 281 -31.05 -6.60 -7.94
N GLU A 282 -30.63 -6.97 -6.74
CA GLU A 282 -29.39 -6.54 -6.09
C GLU A 282 -28.68 -7.77 -5.51
N ILE A 283 -27.37 -7.83 -5.69
CA ILE A 283 -26.51 -8.92 -5.25
C ILE A 283 -25.38 -8.35 -4.41
N ASP A 284 -25.50 -8.44 -3.09
CA ASP A 284 -24.46 -8.01 -2.18
C ASP A 284 -23.49 -9.16 -1.97
N ILE A 285 -22.32 -9.10 -2.62
CA ILE A 285 -21.29 -10.12 -2.50
C ILE A 285 -20.60 -9.98 -1.14
N MET A 286 -20.37 -8.74 -0.70
CA MET A 286 -19.78 -8.43 0.59
C MET A 286 -20.29 -7.09 1.10
N GLU A 287 -20.78 -7.09 2.32
CA GLU A 287 -21.03 -5.89 3.12
C GLU A 287 -20.45 -6.09 4.53
N LEU A 288 -19.98 -5.01 5.15
CA LEU A 288 -19.53 -5.01 6.53
C LEU A 288 -19.96 -3.71 7.21
N ILE A 289 -20.34 -3.77 8.49
CA ILE A 289 -20.46 -2.60 9.35
C ILE A 289 -19.26 -2.54 10.30
N GLY A 290 -18.61 -1.37 10.37
CA GLY A 290 -17.35 -1.22 11.10
C GLY A 290 -17.41 -1.49 12.60
N THR A 291 -18.61 -1.56 13.20
CA THR A 291 -18.82 -1.97 14.61
C THR A 291 -18.76 -3.48 14.83
N ASP A 292 -18.86 -4.28 13.77
CA ASP A 292 -18.65 -5.74 13.81
C ASP A 292 -17.55 -6.14 12.80
N PRO A 293 -16.28 -5.89 13.13
CA PRO A 293 -15.16 -5.98 12.19
C PRO A 293 -14.83 -7.41 11.77
N LYS A 294 -15.45 -8.42 12.39
CA LYS A 294 -15.23 -9.85 12.13
C LYS A 294 -16.29 -10.48 11.24
N THR A 295 -17.38 -9.76 11.00
CA THR A 295 -18.54 -10.33 10.34
C THR A 295 -18.86 -9.59 9.05
N THR A 296 -18.95 -10.33 7.93
CA THR A 296 -19.44 -9.84 6.65
C THR A 296 -20.77 -10.48 6.32
N HIS A 297 -21.52 -9.84 5.43
CA HIS A 297 -22.83 -10.25 5.00
C HIS A 297 -22.87 -10.41 3.48
N SER A 298 -23.59 -11.40 2.98
CA SER A 298 -24.03 -11.44 1.59
C SER A 298 -25.56 -11.53 1.57
N THR A 299 -26.16 -10.81 0.62
CA THR A 299 -27.63 -10.71 0.53
C THR A 299 -28.05 -10.66 -0.94
N LEU A 300 -29.20 -11.24 -1.26
CA LEU A 300 -29.93 -10.98 -2.49
C LEU A 300 -31.18 -10.16 -2.13
N HIS A 301 -31.47 -9.10 -2.90
CA HIS A 301 -32.67 -8.28 -2.77
C HIS A 301 -33.50 -8.30 -4.05
N TRP A 302 -34.83 -8.48 -3.92
CA TRP A 302 -35.74 -8.57 -5.05
C TRP A 302 -37.14 -8.08 -4.66
N GLY A 303 -38.03 -8.01 -5.62
CA GLY A 303 -39.43 -7.63 -5.45
C GLY A 303 -39.94 -6.82 -6.64
N ALA A 304 -41.25 -6.67 -6.78
CA ALA A 304 -41.83 -5.88 -7.86
C ALA A 304 -41.76 -4.37 -7.56
N SER A 305 -41.69 -4.00 -6.30
CA SER A 305 -41.63 -2.62 -5.80
C SER A 305 -41.02 -2.57 -4.41
N THR A 306 -40.73 -1.39 -3.89
CA THR A 306 -40.23 -1.20 -2.50
C THR A 306 -41.19 -1.76 -1.45
N GLN A 307 -42.49 -1.74 -1.71
CA GLN A 307 -43.52 -2.29 -0.80
C GLN A 307 -43.57 -3.82 -0.79
N SER A 308 -43.08 -4.46 -1.86
CA SER A 308 -42.94 -5.92 -1.98
C SER A 308 -41.53 -6.40 -1.95
N HIS A 309 -40.60 -5.54 -1.46
CA HIS A 309 -39.21 -5.89 -1.29
C HIS A 309 -39.05 -7.09 -0.36
N ALA A 310 -38.24 -8.02 -0.79
CA ALA A 310 -37.84 -9.20 -0.05
C ALA A 310 -36.34 -9.41 -0.20
N SER A 311 -35.74 -10.08 0.75
CA SER A 311 -34.30 -10.40 0.73
C SER A 311 -34.00 -11.75 1.37
N LYS A 312 -32.87 -12.34 1.00
CA LYS A 312 -32.28 -13.49 1.69
C LYS A 312 -30.77 -13.34 1.76
N GLY A 313 -30.25 -13.34 2.97
CA GLY A 313 -28.83 -13.23 3.23
C GLY A 313 -28.36 -14.10 4.37
N ALA A 314 -27.06 -14.12 4.60
CA ALA A 314 -26.41 -14.71 5.76
C ALA A 314 -25.14 -13.94 6.09
N ALA A 315 -24.71 -14.08 7.34
CA ALA A 315 -23.43 -13.56 7.84
C ALA A 315 -22.35 -14.65 7.83
N TYR A 316 -21.11 -14.21 7.61
CA TYR A 316 -19.92 -15.02 7.83
C TYR A 316 -19.01 -14.32 8.84
N THR A 317 -18.67 -15.02 9.92
CA THR A 317 -17.80 -14.50 10.97
C THR A 317 -16.45 -15.19 10.93
N LEU A 318 -15.35 -14.41 10.86
CA LEU A 318 -13.99 -14.96 10.93
C LEU A 318 -13.75 -15.69 12.25
N PRO A 319 -13.10 -16.85 12.23
CA PRO A 319 -12.75 -17.59 13.46
C PRO A 319 -11.73 -16.85 14.32
N SER A 320 -10.92 -15.97 13.73
CA SER A 320 -9.92 -15.15 14.42
C SER A 320 -9.59 -13.89 13.61
N GLY A 321 -9.06 -12.86 14.26
CA GLY A 321 -8.72 -11.60 13.60
C GLY A 321 -9.96 -10.79 13.21
N ASP A 322 -9.78 -9.89 12.24
CA ASP A 322 -10.84 -9.11 11.61
C ASP A 322 -10.48 -8.78 10.15
N PHE A 323 -11.44 -8.30 9.39
CA PHE A 323 -11.30 -8.03 7.94
C PHE A 323 -10.39 -6.85 7.58
N SER A 324 -9.81 -6.14 8.56
CA SER A 324 -8.83 -5.07 8.30
C SER A 324 -7.37 -5.54 8.34
N GLN A 325 -7.11 -6.74 8.88
CA GLN A 325 -5.75 -7.18 9.17
C GLN A 325 -5.04 -7.76 7.93
N GLN A 326 -5.79 -8.46 7.07
CA GLN A 326 -5.27 -9.06 5.84
C GLN A 326 -6.33 -9.09 4.75
N PHE A 327 -5.92 -9.41 3.53
CA PHE A 327 -6.85 -9.59 2.44
C PHE A 327 -7.63 -10.90 2.55
N HIS A 328 -8.91 -10.85 2.21
CA HIS A 328 -9.82 -11.97 2.08
C HIS A 328 -10.43 -12.00 0.68
N VAL A 329 -10.91 -13.16 0.24
CA VAL A 329 -11.60 -13.27 -1.05
C VAL A 329 -13.09 -13.52 -0.81
N PHE A 330 -13.89 -12.60 -1.31
CA PHE A 330 -15.34 -12.66 -1.30
C PHE A 330 -15.79 -13.17 -2.67
N SER A 331 -16.47 -14.33 -2.68
CA SER A 331 -16.83 -14.99 -3.93
C SER A 331 -18.33 -15.22 -4.03
N ALA A 332 -18.85 -15.05 -5.27
CA ALA A 332 -20.17 -15.49 -5.66
C ALA A 332 -20.05 -16.53 -6.78
N VAL A 333 -20.58 -17.72 -6.58
CA VAL A 333 -20.78 -18.71 -7.64
C VAL A 333 -22.23 -18.64 -8.07
N TRP A 334 -22.44 -18.03 -9.22
CA TRP A 334 -23.74 -17.65 -9.75
C TRP A 334 -24.07 -18.53 -10.97
N ALA A 335 -25.04 -19.41 -10.79
CA ALA A 335 -25.58 -20.23 -11.85
C ALA A 335 -27.05 -19.86 -12.13
N LYS A 336 -27.59 -20.35 -13.23
CA LYS A 336 -29.01 -20.19 -13.50
C LYS A 336 -29.84 -20.64 -12.28
N ASP A 337 -30.68 -19.74 -11.79
CA ASP A 337 -31.60 -19.97 -10.68
C ASP A 337 -30.92 -20.31 -9.32
N SER A 338 -29.62 -20.04 -9.14
CA SER A 338 -28.93 -20.27 -7.86
C SER A 338 -27.69 -19.44 -7.64
N PHE A 339 -27.39 -19.17 -6.36
CA PHE A 339 -26.16 -18.52 -5.86
C PHE A 339 -25.53 -19.30 -4.74
N LYS A 340 -24.19 -19.23 -4.68
CA LYS A 340 -23.40 -19.65 -3.51
C LYS A 340 -22.45 -18.52 -3.18
N PHE A 341 -22.42 -18.10 -1.90
CA PHE A 341 -21.50 -17.08 -1.41
C PHE A 341 -20.44 -17.70 -0.52
N LEU A 342 -19.20 -17.31 -0.73
CA LEU A 342 -18.04 -17.84 -0.04
C LEU A 342 -17.14 -16.73 0.46
N VAL A 343 -16.49 -16.95 1.60
CA VAL A 343 -15.34 -16.18 2.07
C VAL A 343 -14.16 -17.12 2.16
N ASP A 344 -13.04 -16.80 1.50
CA ASP A 344 -11.83 -17.63 1.45
C ASP A 344 -12.14 -19.09 1.07
N ASP A 345 -12.99 -19.26 0.04
CA ASP A 345 -13.53 -20.56 -0.43
C ASP A 345 -14.38 -21.33 0.60
N GLN A 346 -14.71 -20.74 1.75
CA GLN A 346 -15.65 -21.32 2.71
C GLN A 346 -17.08 -20.94 2.34
N LEU A 347 -17.87 -21.91 1.87
CA LEU A 347 -19.29 -21.72 1.55
C LEU A 347 -20.09 -21.47 2.83
N TYR A 348 -20.84 -20.35 2.88
CA TYR A 348 -21.69 -20.04 4.03
C TYR A 348 -23.16 -19.72 3.69
N LEU A 349 -23.46 -19.37 2.43
CA LEU A 349 -24.81 -19.08 1.98
C LEU A 349 -25.09 -19.74 0.62
N THR A 350 -26.23 -20.38 0.50
CA THR A 350 -26.79 -20.83 -0.79
C THR A 350 -28.20 -20.26 -0.91
N VAL A 351 -28.48 -19.61 -2.04
CA VAL A 351 -29.83 -19.10 -2.38
C VAL A 351 -30.24 -19.67 -3.73
N SER A 352 -31.44 -20.21 -3.79
CA SER A 352 -32.02 -20.76 -5.01
C SER A 352 -33.26 -19.99 -5.42
N LYS A 353 -33.73 -20.20 -6.64
CA LYS A 353 -34.99 -19.61 -7.10
C LYS A 353 -36.20 -20.02 -6.23
N THR A 354 -36.18 -21.19 -5.62
CA THR A 354 -37.23 -21.62 -4.70
C THR A 354 -37.28 -20.77 -3.43
N ASP A 355 -36.17 -20.17 -3.01
CA ASP A 355 -36.12 -19.25 -1.88
C ASP A 355 -36.77 -17.89 -2.23
N VAL A 356 -36.68 -17.45 -3.51
CA VAL A 356 -37.30 -16.25 -4.03
C VAL A 356 -38.80 -16.45 -4.27
N GLY A 357 -39.23 -17.68 -4.48
CA GLY A 357 -40.65 -18.03 -4.72
C GLY A 357 -41.09 -17.77 -6.15
N THR A 358 -42.39 -17.47 -6.31
CA THR A 358 -43.01 -17.19 -7.62
C THR A 358 -42.85 -15.74 -8.08
N ALA A 359 -42.22 -14.90 -7.27
CA ALA A 359 -41.93 -13.51 -7.60
C ALA A 359 -41.02 -13.40 -8.83
N ASN A 360 -40.95 -12.21 -9.40
CA ASN A 360 -39.96 -11.92 -10.43
C ASN A 360 -38.54 -12.28 -9.91
N TYR A 361 -37.82 -13.17 -10.64
CA TYR A 361 -36.46 -13.59 -10.31
C TYR A 361 -35.48 -12.82 -11.22
N PRO A 362 -34.94 -11.67 -10.75
CA PRO A 362 -34.15 -10.79 -11.60
C PRO A 362 -32.71 -11.26 -11.81
N PHE A 363 -32.30 -12.33 -11.13
CA PHE A 363 -30.92 -12.79 -11.09
C PHE A 363 -30.52 -13.71 -12.26
N ASN A 364 -31.35 -13.80 -13.30
CA ASN A 364 -30.96 -14.40 -14.58
C ASN A 364 -30.67 -13.33 -15.64
N ASP A 365 -30.73 -12.06 -15.26
CA ASP A 365 -30.45 -10.90 -16.10
C ASP A 365 -29.04 -10.35 -15.83
N PRO A 366 -28.42 -9.62 -16.76
CA PRO A 366 -27.08 -9.05 -16.57
C PRO A 366 -27.02 -8.09 -15.37
N GLN A 367 -25.96 -8.18 -14.58
CA GLN A 367 -25.69 -7.33 -13.42
C GLN A 367 -24.35 -6.61 -13.58
N PHE A 368 -24.23 -5.37 -13.11
CA PHE A 368 -23.01 -4.59 -13.08
C PHE A 368 -22.50 -4.38 -11.66
N PHE A 369 -21.19 -4.21 -11.48
CA PHE A 369 -20.56 -4.00 -10.18
C PHE A 369 -20.75 -2.59 -9.64
N ILE A 370 -20.82 -2.49 -8.32
CA ILE A 370 -20.71 -1.27 -7.53
C ILE A 370 -19.78 -1.53 -6.36
N PHE A 371 -18.74 -0.67 -6.20
CA PHE A 371 -17.81 -0.71 -5.07
C PHE A 371 -17.83 0.64 -4.37
N ASN A 372 -18.07 0.65 -3.06
CA ASN A 372 -18.11 1.89 -2.28
C ASN A 372 -17.71 1.67 -0.82
N VAL A 373 -17.39 2.76 -0.15
CA VAL A 373 -17.33 2.85 1.31
C VAL A 373 -18.28 3.95 1.74
N ALA A 374 -19.45 3.58 2.26
CA ALA A 374 -20.39 4.53 2.84
C ALA A 374 -19.91 4.97 4.23
N VAL A 375 -20.29 6.16 4.64
CA VAL A 375 -20.02 6.73 5.96
C VAL A 375 -21.35 7.06 6.64
N GLY A 376 -21.62 6.40 7.77
CA GLY A 376 -22.92 6.51 8.42
C GLY A 376 -23.99 5.75 7.66
N GLY A 377 -25.23 6.10 7.91
CA GLY A 377 -26.42 5.44 7.39
C GLY A 377 -27.19 4.69 8.46
N ASP A 378 -28.34 4.16 8.07
CA ASP A 378 -29.29 3.53 9.00
C ASP A 378 -28.73 2.28 9.68
N TRP A 379 -27.89 1.52 8.97
CA TRP A 379 -27.35 0.26 9.49
C TRP A 379 -26.09 0.45 10.36
N PRO A 380 -24.99 1.08 9.90
CA PRO A 380 -23.78 1.24 10.71
C PRO A 380 -23.91 2.33 11.78
N GLY A 381 -24.88 3.24 11.65
CA GLY A 381 -24.98 4.47 12.43
C GLY A 381 -23.86 5.47 12.12
N PRO A 382 -23.88 6.66 12.72
CA PRO A 382 -22.89 7.68 12.42
C PRO A 382 -21.51 7.36 13.04
N PRO A 383 -20.42 7.84 12.42
CA PRO A 383 -19.12 7.92 13.07
C PRO A 383 -19.17 8.71 14.37
N ASP A 384 -18.28 8.41 15.31
CA ASP A 384 -18.12 9.17 16.55
C ASP A 384 -16.64 9.53 16.81
N ASN A 385 -16.33 9.98 18.03
CA ASN A 385 -14.98 10.38 18.39
C ASN A 385 -13.96 9.23 18.39
N SER A 386 -14.40 7.98 18.38
CA SER A 386 -13.52 6.81 18.26
C SER A 386 -13.14 6.51 16.81
N THR A 387 -13.86 7.10 15.84
CA THR A 387 -13.63 6.87 14.41
C THR A 387 -12.46 7.73 13.92
N SER A 388 -11.34 7.09 13.67
CA SER A 388 -10.20 7.74 13.02
C SER A 388 -10.41 7.78 11.50
N PHE A 389 -9.97 8.87 10.86
CA PHE A 389 -9.93 9.02 9.42
C PHE A 389 -8.50 9.29 8.96
N PRO A 390 -8.13 8.94 7.72
CA PRO A 390 -8.96 8.29 6.70
C PRO A 390 -9.18 6.80 6.98
N GLN A 391 -10.30 6.25 6.45
CA GLN A 391 -10.61 4.83 6.44
C GLN A 391 -10.53 4.31 5.01
N ARG A 392 -9.97 3.11 4.79
CA ARG A 392 -9.65 2.62 3.45
C ARG A 392 -10.14 1.20 3.22
N MET A 393 -10.82 1.00 2.11
CA MET A 393 -10.99 -0.31 1.50
C MET A 393 -9.93 -0.49 0.43
N PHE A 394 -9.22 -1.62 0.47
CA PHE A 394 -8.26 -2.03 -0.55
C PHE A 394 -8.86 -3.17 -1.35
N VAL A 395 -8.84 -3.08 -2.67
CA VAL A 395 -9.26 -4.17 -3.55
C VAL A 395 -8.07 -4.54 -4.44
N ASP A 396 -7.57 -5.77 -4.30
CA ASP A 396 -6.43 -6.30 -5.05
C ASP A 396 -6.86 -6.72 -6.46
N TYR A 397 -7.98 -7.43 -6.55
CA TYR A 397 -8.56 -7.78 -7.84
C TYR A 397 -10.06 -8.01 -7.76
N VAL A 398 -10.69 -7.91 -8.94
CA VAL A 398 -11.97 -8.49 -9.25
C VAL A 398 -11.83 -9.38 -10.49
N ARG A 399 -12.28 -10.63 -10.42
CA ARG A 399 -12.19 -11.61 -11.50
C ARG A 399 -13.54 -12.25 -11.74
N VAL A 400 -13.92 -12.36 -13.01
CA VAL A 400 -15.16 -13.00 -13.44
C VAL A 400 -14.81 -14.15 -14.38
N PHE A 401 -15.22 -15.35 -13.99
CA PHE A 401 -15.01 -16.59 -14.74
C PHE A 401 -16.36 -17.12 -15.24
N GLN A 402 -16.46 -17.39 -16.55
CA GLN A 402 -17.67 -17.91 -17.22
C GLN A 402 -17.38 -19.17 -18.03
#